data_bcca492a096b100715d68c4bc6b7e740
#
_entry.id   bcca492a096b100715d68c4bc6b7e740
#
_cell.length_a   1.000
_cell.length_b   1.000
_cell.length_c   1.000
_cell.angle_alpha   90.00
_cell.angle_beta   90.00
_cell.angle_gamma   90.00
#
_symmetry.space_group_name_H-M   'P 1'
#
loop_
_entity.id
_entity.type
_entity.pdbx_description
1 polymer ?
#
loop_
_entity_poly.entity_id
_entity_poly.type
_entity_poly.pdbx_seq_one_letter_code
_entity_poly.pdbx_strand_id
1 'polypeptide(L)'
;MAFFKKYEFIIAWRYLMSKRREGGISIIAWYALIGVVLGVATLVIVQAVMIGFRIEFVKKIIGANSHLAIYKKTLSSDLDKGFYVEEVQSIMQDLRNKKNFKAAYPLVKGQVLASKSNNSTGVEVYGIRKGDLVNIELVNKPASSDGSIENFNDGVAIGAHIARKLNISINDTIKLISPNGAKSVFGTIPRVNVYKVKYIFSVGRYDIDSTRIYMP
;
A
#
# COMPACT_ATOMS: atom_id res chain seq x y z
N MET A 1 -8.88 33.50 27.32
CA MET A 1 -9.69 32.37 27.84
C MET A 1 -10.26 32.80 29.18
N ALA A 2 -11.57 33.03 29.24
CA ALA A 2 -12.23 33.41 30.48
C ALA A 2 -12.33 32.17 31.37
N PHE A 3 -11.54 32.12 32.44
CA PHE A 3 -11.66 31.09 33.47
C PHE A 3 -12.98 31.32 34.19
N PHE A 4 -13.94 30.41 34.03
CA PHE A 4 -15.14 30.37 34.84
C PHE A 4 -14.74 30.36 36.32
N LYS A 5 -15.19 31.36 37.05
CA LYS A 5 -14.89 31.42 38.48
C LYS A 5 -15.66 30.31 39.19
N LYS A 6 -15.06 29.70 40.20
CA LYS A 6 -15.57 28.50 40.90
C LYS A 6 -17.01 28.67 41.39
N TYR A 7 -17.45 29.91 41.72
CA TYR A 7 -18.79 30.19 42.13
C TYR A 7 -19.83 30.19 40.99
N GLU A 8 -19.43 30.56 39.76
CA GLU A 8 -20.30 30.49 38.59
C GLU A 8 -20.70 29.06 38.25
N PHE A 9 -19.75 28.14 38.36
CA PHE A 9 -20.00 26.70 38.22
C PHE A 9 -20.94 26.16 39.28
N ILE A 10 -20.76 26.57 40.54
CA ILE A 10 -21.62 26.14 41.67
C ILE A 10 -23.06 26.67 41.49
N ILE A 11 -23.22 27.91 41.05
CA ILE A 11 -24.53 28.51 40.77
C ILE A 11 -25.22 27.78 39.61
N ALA A 12 -24.50 27.54 38.52
CA ALA A 12 -25.03 26.84 37.34
C ALA A 12 -25.48 25.41 37.71
N TRP A 13 -24.64 24.67 38.46
CA TRP A 13 -24.95 23.32 38.92
C TRP A 13 -26.18 23.29 39.83
N ARG A 14 -26.27 24.23 40.78
CA ARG A 14 -27.41 24.36 41.69
C ARG A 14 -28.70 24.74 40.96
N TYR A 15 -28.61 25.53 39.89
CA TYR A 15 -29.76 25.90 39.06
C TYR A 15 -30.29 24.72 38.25
N LEU A 16 -29.39 23.92 37.70
CA LEU A 16 -29.72 22.66 36.97
C LEU A 16 -30.37 21.59 37.87
N MET A 17 -29.93 21.49 39.14
CA MET A 17 -30.46 20.50 40.10
C MET A 17 -31.63 21.01 40.98
N SER A 18 -32.06 22.25 40.80
CA SER A 18 -33.12 22.82 41.60
C SER A 18 -34.48 22.21 41.29
N LYS A 19 -35.04 21.44 42.24
CA LYS A 19 -36.42 20.92 42.23
C LYS A 19 -37.40 22.05 42.53
N ARG A 20 -37.66 22.96 41.60
CA ARG A 20 -38.76 23.89 41.71
C ARG A 20 -40.04 23.28 41.13
N ARG A 21 -41.20 23.74 41.58
CA ARG A 21 -42.57 23.27 41.24
C ARG A 21 -42.91 23.36 39.73
N GLU A 22 -42.07 23.97 38.92
CA GLU A 22 -42.17 24.06 37.47
C GLU A 22 -41.09 23.14 36.81
N GLY A 23 -41.33 21.82 36.87
CA GLY A 23 -40.39 20.79 36.38
C GLY A 23 -40.10 20.84 34.89
N GLY A 24 -40.85 21.61 34.08
CA GLY A 24 -40.68 21.66 32.64
C GLY A 24 -39.37 22.32 32.17
N ILE A 25 -38.92 23.40 32.83
CA ILE A 25 -37.73 24.17 32.43
C ILE A 25 -36.45 23.37 32.68
N SER A 26 -36.38 22.64 33.78
CA SER A 26 -35.21 21.79 34.09
C SER A 26 -35.03 20.64 33.09
N ILE A 27 -36.13 20.04 32.64
CA ILE A 27 -36.12 18.96 31.65
C ILE A 27 -35.64 19.48 30.29
N ILE A 28 -36.10 20.64 29.84
CA ILE A 28 -35.68 21.27 28.58
C ILE A 28 -34.18 21.60 28.62
N ALA A 29 -33.69 22.15 29.75
CA ALA A 29 -32.26 22.44 29.92
C ALA A 29 -31.39 21.19 29.86
N TRP A 30 -31.84 20.07 30.42
CA TRP A 30 -31.16 18.78 30.34
C TRP A 30 -31.10 18.24 28.89
N TYR A 31 -32.20 18.30 28.16
CA TYR A 31 -32.22 17.89 26.75
C TYR A 31 -31.30 18.76 25.89
N ALA A 32 -31.30 20.08 26.11
CA ALA A 32 -30.40 20.97 25.42
C ALA A 32 -28.93 20.69 25.74
N LEU A 33 -28.60 20.43 27.00
CA LEU A 33 -27.24 20.08 27.43
C LEU A 33 -26.80 18.75 26.79
N ILE A 34 -27.63 17.71 26.86
CA ILE A 34 -27.32 16.41 26.21
C ILE A 34 -27.15 16.59 24.71
N GLY A 35 -28.00 17.37 24.04
CA GLY A 35 -27.90 17.64 22.61
C GLY A 35 -26.56 18.30 22.24
N VAL A 36 -26.12 19.29 22.99
CA VAL A 36 -24.83 19.95 22.78
C VAL A 36 -23.67 18.98 23.04
N VAL A 37 -23.71 18.23 24.13
CA VAL A 37 -22.66 17.21 24.46
C VAL A 37 -22.55 16.17 23.37
N LEU A 38 -23.68 15.62 22.93
CA LEU A 38 -23.67 14.62 21.83
C LEU A 38 -23.17 15.22 20.51
N GLY A 39 -23.57 16.45 20.19
CA GLY A 39 -23.10 17.15 19.00
C GLY A 39 -21.58 17.36 18.99
N VAL A 40 -21.04 17.86 20.11
CA VAL A 40 -19.58 18.05 20.25
C VAL A 40 -18.85 16.72 20.26
N ALA A 41 -19.36 15.72 21.00
CA ALA A 41 -18.76 14.39 21.03
C ALA A 41 -18.69 13.75 19.64
N THR A 42 -19.76 13.84 18.85
CA THR A 42 -19.81 13.34 17.47
C THR A 42 -18.77 14.04 16.60
N LEU A 43 -18.63 15.36 16.68
CA LEU A 43 -17.62 16.09 15.93
C LEU A 43 -16.20 15.64 16.28
N VAL A 44 -15.90 15.46 17.56
CA VAL A 44 -14.57 15.02 18.02
C VAL A 44 -14.29 13.60 17.55
N ILE A 45 -15.26 12.70 17.66
CA ILE A 45 -15.12 11.31 17.21
C ILE A 45 -14.89 11.24 15.69
N VAL A 46 -15.70 11.96 14.91
CA VAL A 46 -15.55 11.97 13.44
C VAL A 46 -14.17 12.53 13.04
N GLN A 47 -13.72 13.62 13.67
CA GLN A 47 -12.38 14.16 13.40
C GLN A 47 -11.27 13.18 13.78
N ALA A 48 -11.35 12.53 14.93
CA ALA A 48 -10.36 11.55 15.38
C ALA A 48 -10.27 10.35 14.41
N VAL A 49 -11.42 9.82 13.99
CA VAL A 49 -11.49 8.73 13.01
C VAL A 49 -10.92 9.17 11.66
N MET A 50 -11.27 10.37 11.19
CA MET A 50 -10.78 10.88 9.90
C MET A 50 -9.27 11.08 9.91
N ILE A 51 -8.70 11.62 10.99
CA ILE A 51 -7.25 11.80 11.14
C ILE A 51 -6.55 10.43 11.17
N GLY A 52 -7.05 9.48 11.97
CA GLY A 52 -6.52 8.13 12.04
C GLY A 52 -6.54 7.41 10.68
N PHE A 53 -7.67 7.47 9.99
CA PHE A 53 -7.82 6.92 8.64
C PHE A 53 -6.82 7.54 7.66
N ARG A 54 -6.70 8.88 7.65
CA ARG A 54 -5.77 9.57 6.76
C ARG A 54 -4.33 9.14 6.98
N ILE A 55 -3.88 9.03 8.23
CA ILE A 55 -2.51 8.62 8.56
C ILE A 55 -2.25 7.19 8.07
N GLU A 56 -3.15 6.26 8.38
CA GLU A 56 -3.01 4.85 8.00
C GLU A 56 -3.09 4.67 6.48
N PHE A 57 -4.00 5.39 5.81
CA PHE A 57 -4.17 5.35 4.37
C PHE A 57 -2.92 5.86 3.64
N VAL A 58 -2.38 7.02 4.06
CA VAL A 58 -1.15 7.58 3.48
C VAL A 58 0.03 6.63 3.69
N LYS A 59 0.18 6.06 4.89
CA LYS A 59 1.24 5.08 5.18
C LYS A 59 1.16 3.85 4.27
N LYS A 60 -0.03 3.32 4.04
CA LYS A 60 -0.25 2.17 3.13
C LYS A 60 -0.01 2.51 1.66
N ILE A 61 -0.34 3.73 1.23
CA ILE A 61 -0.08 4.14 -0.17
C ILE A 61 1.42 4.30 -0.41
N ILE A 62 2.09 5.03 0.46
CA ILE A 62 3.51 5.37 0.28
C ILE A 62 4.41 4.16 0.55
N GLY A 63 4.07 3.31 1.52
CA GLY A 63 4.93 2.21 1.95
C GLY A 63 5.17 1.11 0.92
N ALA A 64 4.31 0.99 -0.09
CA ALA A 64 4.43 -0.03 -1.16
C ALA A 64 4.82 0.57 -2.52
N ASN A 65 4.82 1.89 -2.65
CA ASN A 65 5.16 2.59 -3.88
C ASN A 65 6.34 3.53 -3.64
N SER A 66 7.15 3.75 -4.69
CA SER A 66 8.15 4.79 -4.67
C SER A 66 7.50 6.17 -4.65
N HIS A 67 8.10 7.14 -3.94
CA HIS A 67 7.66 8.53 -3.98
C HIS A 67 7.87 9.16 -5.36
N LEU A 68 8.91 8.72 -6.06
CA LEU A 68 9.28 9.17 -7.39
C LEU A 68 9.71 7.98 -8.23
N ALA A 69 9.31 7.96 -9.49
CA ALA A 69 9.78 7.00 -10.48
C ALA A 69 10.42 7.78 -11.65
N ILE A 70 11.62 7.37 -12.04
CA ILE A 70 12.36 7.96 -13.16
C ILE A 70 12.26 7.02 -14.34
N TYR A 71 11.75 7.51 -15.45
CA TYR A 71 11.64 6.76 -16.70
C TYR A 71 12.48 7.43 -17.78
N LYS A 72 13.11 6.62 -18.63
CA LYS A 72 13.80 7.13 -19.81
C LYS A 72 12.76 7.57 -20.85
N LYS A 73 12.76 8.84 -21.23
CA LYS A 73 11.94 9.35 -22.33
C LYS A 73 12.63 9.02 -23.64
N THR A 74 12.07 8.09 -24.42
CA THR A 74 12.55 7.79 -25.77
C THR A 74 11.69 8.55 -26.77
N LEU A 75 12.32 9.30 -27.66
CA LEU A 75 11.66 10.09 -28.72
C LEU A 75 11.24 9.27 -29.94
N SER A 76 11.69 8.03 -30.02
CA SER A 76 11.34 7.08 -31.09
C SER A 76 10.44 5.96 -30.59
N SER A 77 9.70 5.35 -31.50
CA SER A 77 8.71 4.29 -31.29
C SER A 77 9.27 2.98 -30.67
N ASP A 78 10.55 2.93 -30.35
CA ASP A 78 11.16 1.84 -29.56
C ASP A 78 10.85 2.03 -28.07
N LEU A 79 9.60 1.78 -27.70
CA LEU A 79 9.05 1.91 -26.35
C LEU A 79 9.69 1.00 -25.29
N ASP A 80 10.63 0.12 -25.68
CA ASP A 80 11.17 -0.95 -24.82
C ASP A 80 12.62 -0.73 -24.36
N LYS A 81 13.26 0.41 -24.67
CA LYS A 81 14.62 0.66 -24.20
C LYS A 81 14.62 1.38 -22.84
N GLY A 82 14.76 0.59 -21.78
CA GLY A 82 15.04 1.12 -20.44
C GLY A 82 16.40 1.84 -20.37
N PHE A 83 16.82 2.19 -19.17
CA PHE A 83 18.15 2.72 -18.91
C PHE A 83 19.23 1.64 -19.12
N TYR A 84 20.37 2.03 -19.68
CA TYR A 84 21.56 1.18 -19.63
C TYR A 84 22.14 1.14 -18.22
N VAL A 85 22.89 0.08 -17.89
CA VAL A 85 23.46 -0.12 -16.54
C VAL A 85 24.35 1.06 -16.11
N GLU A 86 25.14 1.62 -17.03
CA GLU A 86 26.02 2.76 -16.79
C GLU A 86 25.22 4.03 -16.47
N GLU A 87 24.12 4.29 -17.21
CA GLU A 87 23.21 5.40 -16.96
C GLU A 87 22.57 5.27 -15.56
N VAL A 88 22.17 4.05 -15.16
CA VAL A 88 21.60 3.79 -13.82
C VAL A 88 22.60 4.11 -12.73
N GLN A 89 23.88 3.70 -12.91
CA GLN A 89 24.93 3.99 -11.92
C GLN A 89 25.19 5.48 -11.76
N SER A 90 25.25 6.23 -12.86
CA SER A 90 25.40 7.69 -12.86
C SER A 90 24.24 8.37 -12.13
N ILE A 91 23.00 8.01 -12.47
CA ILE A 91 21.78 8.55 -11.83
C ILE A 91 21.79 8.23 -10.31
N MET A 92 22.20 7.03 -9.93
CA MET A 92 22.25 6.62 -8.53
C MET A 92 23.30 7.43 -7.75
N GLN A 93 24.45 7.74 -8.32
CA GLN A 93 25.47 8.60 -7.71
C GLN A 93 24.97 10.03 -7.51
N ASP A 94 24.34 10.60 -8.54
CA ASP A 94 23.76 11.95 -8.46
C ASP A 94 22.66 12.05 -7.40
N LEU A 95 21.83 11.04 -7.28
CA LEU A 95 20.76 10.99 -6.30
C LEU A 95 21.29 10.88 -4.86
N ARG A 96 22.35 10.09 -4.62
CA ARG A 96 22.98 9.95 -3.29
C ARG A 96 23.49 11.27 -2.73
N ASN A 97 23.89 12.18 -3.60
CA ASN A 97 24.40 13.50 -3.23
C ASN A 97 23.29 14.52 -2.93
N LYS A 98 22.02 14.17 -3.12
CA LYS A 98 20.88 15.08 -2.88
C LYS A 98 20.48 15.10 -1.42
N LYS A 99 20.17 16.30 -0.92
CA LYS A 99 19.62 16.50 0.42
C LYS A 99 18.24 15.82 0.51
N ASN A 100 17.98 15.11 1.61
CA ASN A 100 16.74 14.34 1.86
C ASN A 100 16.57 13.08 0.98
N PHE A 101 17.62 12.60 0.34
CA PHE A 101 17.59 11.31 -0.34
C PHE A 101 17.59 10.17 0.69
N LYS A 102 16.62 9.27 0.58
CA LYS A 102 16.52 8.09 1.47
C LYS A 102 17.09 6.84 0.79
N ALA A 103 16.55 6.49 -0.36
CA ALA A 103 17.00 5.34 -1.13
C ALA A 103 16.42 5.40 -2.56
N ALA A 104 17.11 4.79 -3.51
CA ALA A 104 16.59 4.50 -4.85
C ALA A 104 16.97 3.07 -5.23
N TYR A 105 16.08 2.42 -5.95
CA TYR A 105 16.24 1.04 -6.36
C TYR A 105 15.98 0.94 -7.85
N PRO A 106 16.94 0.45 -8.65
CA PRO A 106 16.69 0.13 -10.03
C PRO A 106 15.75 -1.07 -10.11
N LEU A 107 14.75 -0.99 -10.97
CA LEU A 107 13.83 -2.09 -11.18
C LEU A 107 13.46 -2.23 -12.67
N VAL A 108 13.14 -3.44 -13.06
CA VAL A 108 12.57 -3.74 -14.37
C VAL A 108 11.09 -4.06 -14.19
N LYS A 109 10.23 -3.32 -14.89
CA LYS A 109 8.78 -3.54 -14.82
C LYS A 109 8.27 -4.10 -16.13
N GLY A 110 7.43 -5.13 -16.06
CA GLY A 110 6.76 -5.73 -17.20
C GLY A 110 5.36 -6.21 -16.86
N GLN A 111 4.51 -6.34 -17.89
CA GLN A 111 3.19 -6.95 -17.74
C GLN A 111 3.20 -8.33 -18.40
N VAL A 112 2.74 -9.31 -17.68
CA VAL A 112 2.71 -10.71 -18.13
C VAL A 112 1.43 -11.40 -17.68
N LEU A 113 1.13 -12.56 -18.28
CA LEU A 113 0.07 -13.42 -17.80
C LEU A 113 0.68 -14.48 -16.87
N ALA A 114 0.23 -14.51 -15.63
CA ALA A 114 0.55 -15.56 -14.67
C ALA A 114 -0.48 -16.68 -14.79
N SER A 115 0.00 -17.94 -14.85
CA SER A 115 -0.88 -19.10 -15.02
C SER A 115 -0.41 -20.27 -14.18
N LYS A 116 -1.37 -21.03 -13.63
CA LYS A 116 -1.18 -22.36 -13.05
C LYS A 116 -2.37 -23.23 -13.38
N SER A 117 -2.11 -24.39 -13.97
CA SER A 117 -3.14 -25.31 -14.46
C SER A 117 -4.14 -24.59 -15.38
N ASN A 118 -5.40 -24.50 -15.01
CA ASN A 118 -6.47 -23.88 -15.81
C ASN A 118 -6.77 -22.43 -15.43
N ASN A 119 -6.09 -21.90 -14.39
CA ASN A 119 -6.30 -20.53 -13.91
C ASN A 119 -5.23 -19.59 -14.46
N SER A 120 -5.64 -18.38 -14.83
CA SER A 120 -4.73 -17.34 -15.27
C SER A 120 -5.16 -15.96 -14.81
N THR A 121 -4.19 -15.05 -14.68
CA THR A 121 -4.43 -13.65 -14.30
C THR A 121 -3.33 -12.76 -14.85
N GLY A 122 -3.71 -11.56 -15.30
CA GLY A 122 -2.75 -10.54 -15.68
C GLY A 122 -2.04 -9.99 -14.44
N VAL A 123 -0.71 -9.87 -14.50
CA VAL A 123 0.12 -9.40 -13.39
C VAL A 123 1.20 -8.44 -13.88
N GLU A 124 1.67 -7.62 -12.96
CA GLU A 124 2.86 -6.79 -13.14
C GLU A 124 4.05 -7.48 -12.46
N VAL A 125 5.09 -7.75 -13.24
CA VAL A 125 6.34 -8.31 -12.74
C VAL A 125 7.34 -7.19 -12.50
N TYR A 126 7.97 -7.22 -11.34
CA TYR A 126 9.02 -6.30 -10.92
C TYR A 126 10.31 -7.10 -10.70
N GLY A 127 11.27 -6.97 -11.63
CA GLY A 127 12.63 -7.46 -11.45
C GLY A 127 13.39 -6.54 -10.49
N ILE A 128 13.81 -7.05 -9.35
CA ILE A 128 14.47 -6.27 -8.28
C ILE A 128 15.46 -7.15 -7.54
N ARG A 129 16.59 -6.58 -7.11
CA ARG A 129 17.57 -7.32 -6.32
C ARG A 129 17.01 -7.62 -4.92
N LYS A 130 17.36 -8.78 -4.34
CA LYS A 130 16.93 -9.18 -2.99
C LYS A 130 17.23 -8.10 -1.94
N GLY A 131 18.43 -7.51 -1.97
CA GLY A 131 18.81 -6.46 -1.03
C GLY A 131 17.95 -5.20 -1.12
N ASP A 132 17.45 -4.88 -2.32
CA ASP A 132 16.57 -3.74 -2.55
C ASP A 132 15.12 -4.08 -2.18
N LEU A 133 14.67 -5.32 -2.41
CA LEU A 133 13.33 -5.79 -2.05
C LEU A 133 13.10 -5.75 -0.53
N VAL A 134 14.10 -6.15 0.26
CA VAL A 134 14.05 -6.10 1.73
C VAL A 134 13.86 -4.68 2.26
N ASN A 135 14.29 -3.67 1.53
CA ASN A 135 14.11 -2.27 1.91
C ASN A 135 12.70 -1.71 1.56
N ILE A 136 11.88 -2.44 0.82
CA ILE A 136 10.47 -2.10 0.62
C ILE A 136 9.69 -2.52 1.86
N GLU A 137 9.39 -1.55 2.74
CA GLU A 137 8.87 -1.79 4.09
C GLU A 137 7.63 -2.70 4.10
N LEU A 138 6.65 -2.47 3.23
CA LEU A 138 5.42 -3.25 3.19
C LEU A 138 5.59 -4.66 2.59
N VAL A 139 6.68 -4.92 1.86
CA VAL A 139 6.98 -6.27 1.35
C VAL A 139 7.85 -7.04 2.34
N ASN A 140 8.74 -6.35 3.03
CA ASN A 140 9.59 -6.95 4.08
C ASN A 140 8.82 -7.22 5.38
N LYS A 141 7.90 -6.31 5.75
CA LYS A 141 7.04 -6.43 6.93
C LYS A 141 5.57 -6.35 6.51
N PRO A 142 5.06 -7.37 5.79
CA PRO A 142 3.68 -7.37 5.32
C PRO A 142 2.70 -7.59 6.47
N ALA A 143 1.41 -7.38 6.22
CA ALA A 143 0.35 -7.67 7.17
C ALA A 143 0.24 -9.18 7.45
N SER A 144 0.49 -10.01 6.43
CA SER A 144 0.66 -11.46 6.55
C SER A 144 1.58 -11.97 5.46
N SER A 145 2.27 -13.08 5.71
CA SER A 145 3.15 -13.72 4.73
C SER A 145 3.28 -15.21 4.96
N ASP A 146 3.53 -15.93 3.87
CA ASP A 146 3.91 -17.33 3.87
C ASP A 146 5.26 -17.49 3.17
N GLY A 147 6.09 -18.42 3.65
CA GLY A 147 7.46 -18.62 3.18
C GLY A 147 8.43 -17.59 3.74
N SER A 148 9.59 -17.43 3.08
CA SER A 148 10.63 -16.52 3.55
C SER A 148 11.19 -15.67 2.40
N ILE A 149 11.31 -14.37 2.64
CA ILE A 149 11.96 -13.42 1.73
C ILE A 149 13.45 -13.74 1.54
N GLU A 150 14.05 -14.49 2.50
CA GLU A 150 15.43 -14.94 2.39
C GLU A 150 15.67 -15.86 1.19
N ASN A 151 14.66 -16.64 0.80
CA ASN A 151 14.70 -17.56 -0.32
C ASN A 151 14.30 -16.92 -1.67
N PHE A 152 14.22 -15.59 -1.73
CA PHE A 152 13.78 -14.85 -2.90
C PHE A 152 14.63 -15.11 -4.15
N ASN A 153 15.95 -15.31 -4.00
CA ASN A 153 16.84 -15.60 -5.13
C ASN A 153 16.55 -16.94 -5.82
N ASP A 154 15.87 -17.86 -5.14
CA ASP A 154 15.56 -19.21 -5.66
C ASP A 154 14.17 -19.28 -6.32
N GLY A 155 13.50 -18.14 -6.46
CA GLY A 155 12.16 -18.11 -7.04
C GLY A 155 11.54 -16.72 -7.10
N VAL A 156 10.23 -16.65 -6.94
CA VAL A 156 9.48 -15.40 -7.02
C VAL A 156 8.67 -15.15 -5.75
N ALA A 157 8.40 -13.87 -5.49
CA ALA A 157 7.48 -13.42 -4.46
C ALA A 157 6.18 -12.95 -5.13
N ILE A 158 5.04 -13.44 -4.66
CA ILE A 158 3.72 -13.13 -5.23
C ILE A 158 2.78 -12.55 -4.20
N GLY A 159 1.86 -11.69 -4.62
CA GLY A 159 0.80 -11.18 -3.78
C GLY A 159 -0.21 -12.25 -3.38
N ALA A 160 -0.72 -12.17 -2.15
CA ALA A 160 -1.63 -13.19 -1.59
C ALA A 160 -2.93 -13.39 -2.40
N HIS A 161 -3.42 -12.35 -3.09
CA HIS A 161 -4.58 -12.48 -3.97
C HIS A 161 -4.27 -13.27 -5.24
N ILE A 162 -3.06 -13.10 -5.81
CA ILE A 162 -2.60 -13.92 -6.94
C ILE A 162 -2.51 -15.38 -6.50
N ALA A 163 -1.90 -15.65 -5.33
CA ALA A 163 -1.77 -17.01 -4.79
C ALA A 163 -3.14 -17.69 -4.65
N ARG A 164 -4.12 -17.01 -4.06
CA ARG A 164 -5.49 -17.53 -3.91
C ARG A 164 -6.18 -17.75 -5.25
N LYS A 165 -6.08 -16.79 -6.18
CA LYS A 165 -6.75 -16.88 -7.49
C LYS A 165 -6.21 -18.01 -8.35
N LEU A 166 -4.91 -18.27 -8.28
CA LEU A 166 -4.24 -19.33 -9.02
C LEU A 166 -4.12 -20.64 -8.24
N ASN A 167 -4.60 -20.68 -7.00
CA ASN A 167 -4.45 -21.82 -6.06
C ASN A 167 -2.99 -22.27 -5.96
N ILE A 168 -2.12 -21.32 -5.56
CA ILE A 168 -0.68 -21.47 -5.43
C ILE A 168 -0.29 -21.48 -3.95
N SER A 169 0.51 -22.46 -3.56
CA SER A 169 1.17 -22.54 -2.25
C SER A 169 2.68 -22.35 -2.38
N ILE A 170 3.37 -22.21 -1.25
CA ILE A 170 4.84 -22.14 -1.22
C ILE A 170 5.45 -23.39 -1.85
N ASN A 171 6.51 -23.18 -2.64
CA ASN A 171 7.23 -24.16 -3.47
C ASN A 171 6.47 -24.68 -4.71
N ASP A 172 5.24 -24.27 -4.92
CA ASP A 172 4.56 -24.51 -6.19
C ASP A 172 5.21 -23.75 -7.34
N THR A 173 4.90 -24.18 -8.56
CA THR A 173 5.35 -23.51 -9.77
C THR A 173 4.29 -22.61 -10.37
N ILE A 174 4.73 -21.45 -10.85
CA ILE A 174 3.94 -20.48 -11.60
C ILE A 174 4.53 -20.28 -12.99
N LYS A 175 3.67 -20.26 -14.01
CA LYS A 175 4.08 -19.94 -15.39
C LYS A 175 3.86 -18.45 -15.63
N LEU A 176 4.87 -17.76 -16.11
CA LEU A 176 4.81 -16.37 -16.53
C LEU A 176 4.95 -16.31 -18.05
N ILE A 177 3.92 -15.79 -18.70
CA ILE A 177 3.78 -15.73 -20.16
C ILE A 177 3.90 -14.26 -20.57
N SER A 178 5.01 -13.92 -21.23
CA SER A 178 5.22 -12.58 -21.78
C SER A 178 4.72 -12.49 -23.20
N PRO A 179 3.90 -11.51 -23.55
CA PRO A 179 3.46 -11.29 -24.92
C PRO A 179 4.62 -10.86 -25.84
N ASN A 180 5.65 -10.22 -25.29
CA ASN A 180 6.80 -9.72 -26.03
C ASN A 180 7.85 -10.85 -26.14
N GLY A 181 7.61 -11.82 -27.00
CA GLY A 181 8.52 -12.92 -27.27
C GLY A 181 9.33 -12.76 -28.55
N ALA A 182 9.83 -13.85 -29.10
CA ALA A 182 10.58 -13.85 -30.34
C ALA A 182 9.67 -13.53 -31.53
N LYS A 183 10.11 -12.61 -32.41
CA LYS A 183 9.44 -12.35 -33.67
C LYS A 183 9.71 -13.51 -34.62
N SER A 184 8.66 -14.15 -35.12
CA SER A 184 8.68 -15.18 -36.12
C SER A 184 8.03 -14.70 -37.41
N VAL A 185 8.25 -15.43 -38.51
CA VAL A 185 7.59 -15.15 -39.80
C VAL A 185 6.07 -15.22 -39.69
N PHE A 186 5.55 -15.99 -38.73
CA PHE A 186 4.12 -16.16 -38.46
C PHE A 186 3.59 -15.28 -37.32
N GLY A 187 4.38 -14.31 -36.83
CA GLY A 187 3.99 -13.40 -35.73
C GLY A 187 4.90 -13.52 -34.50
N THR A 188 4.47 -12.91 -33.40
CA THR A 188 5.23 -12.94 -32.15
C THR A 188 4.87 -14.18 -31.33
N ILE A 189 5.85 -15.01 -31.01
CA ILE A 189 5.67 -16.19 -30.15
C ILE A 189 5.83 -15.78 -28.69
N PRO A 190 4.82 -15.95 -27.82
CA PRO A 190 4.93 -15.61 -26.40
C PRO A 190 6.07 -16.38 -25.73
N ARG A 191 6.82 -15.71 -24.85
CA ARG A 191 7.83 -16.38 -24.03
C ARG A 191 7.18 -16.90 -22.77
N VAL A 192 7.36 -18.19 -22.48
CA VAL A 192 6.85 -18.86 -21.28
C VAL A 192 8.02 -19.26 -20.39
N ASN A 193 8.04 -18.76 -19.16
CA ASN A 193 9.01 -19.16 -18.15
C ASN A 193 8.27 -19.71 -16.92
N VAL A 194 8.91 -20.66 -16.23
CA VAL A 194 8.36 -21.31 -15.03
C VAL A 194 9.25 -20.98 -13.84
N TYR A 195 8.63 -20.51 -12.77
CA TYR A 195 9.33 -20.14 -11.53
C TYR A 195 8.71 -20.85 -10.33
N LYS A 196 9.50 -21.09 -9.28
CA LYS A 196 9.00 -21.54 -7.98
C LYS A 196 8.57 -20.34 -7.14
N VAL A 197 7.45 -20.48 -6.44
CA VAL A 197 6.98 -19.46 -5.49
C VAL A 197 7.66 -19.69 -4.15
N LYS A 198 8.46 -18.74 -3.68
CA LYS A 198 9.21 -18.83 -2.42
C LYS A 198 8.69 -17.92 -1.33
N TYR A 199 7.92 -16.90 -1.72
CA TYR A 199 7.36 -15.96 -0.79
C TYR A 199 5.98 -15.49 -1.26
N ILE A 200 5.01 -15.51 -0.37
CA ILE A 200 3.66 -14.95 -0.58
C ILE A 200 3.49 -13.85 0.44
N PHE A 201 3.14 -12.65 -0.02
CA PHE A 201 2.97 -11.49 0.84
C PHE A 201 1.60 -10.87 0.69
N SER A 202 1.08 -10.28 1.76
CA SER A 202 -0.10 -9.42 1.75
C SER A 202 0.21 -8.10 2.43
N VAL A 203 0.13 -7.02 1.69
CA VAL A 203 0.32 -5.67 2.21
C VAL A 203 -1.01 -5.06 2.72
N GLY A 204 -2.10 -5.80 2.59
CA GLY A 204 -3.45 -5.33 2.94
C GLY A 204 -4.04 -4.34 1.93
N ARG A 205 -3.51 -4.35 0.68
CA ARG A 205 -4.05 -3.57 -0.45
C ARG A 205 -4.34 -4.49 -1.60
N TYR A 206 -5.62 -4.53 -1.99
CA TYR A 206 -6.08 -5.40 -3.06
C TYR A 206 -5.35 -5.19 -4.38
N ASP A 207 -5.13 -3.93 -4.78
CA ASP A 207 -4.47 -3.56 -6.03
C ASP A 207 -3.03 -4.09 -6.11
N ILE A 208 -2.29 -4.12 -4.99
CA ILE A 208 -0.94 -4.65 -4.91
C ILE A 208 -0.95 -6.18 -4.81
N ASP A 209 -1.74 -6.69 -3.88
CA ASP A 209 -1.82 -8.13 -3.60
C ASP A 209 -2.39 -8.95 -4.76
N SER A 210 -3.16 -8.31 -5.68
CA SER A 210 -3.78 -8.95 -6.84
C SER A 210 -2.99 -8.82 -8.14
N THR A 211 -1.98 -7.93 -8.18
CA THR A 211 -1.29 -7.63 -9.45
C THR A 211 0.21 -7.83 -9.40
N ARG A 212 0.88 -7.74 -8.24
CA ARG A 212 2.35 -7.69 -8.19
C ARG A 212 3.01 -9.03 -7.96
N ILE A 213 4.04 -9.25 -8.77
CA ILE A 213 5.03 -10.33 -8.61
C ILE A 213 6.41 -9.68 -8.58
N TYR A 214 7.24 -10.03 -7.61
CA TYR A 214 8.65 -9.67 -7.57
C TYR A 214 9.49 -10.87 -7.97
N MET A 215 10.53 -10.62 -8.77
CA MET A 215 11.51 -11.62 -9.19
C MET A 215 12.94 -11.09 -9.11
N PRO A 216 13.95 -11.95 -8.84
CA PRO A 216 15.35 -11.55 -8.77
C PRO A 216 15.93 -11.16 -10.11
#